data_d8b80d4f41b6776f9adff0cc1c6c0a61
#
_entry.id   d8b80d4f41b6776f9adff0cc1c6c0a61
#
_cell.length_a   1.000
_cell.length_b   1.000
_cell.length_c   1.000
_cell.angle_alpha   90.00
_cell.angle_beta   90.00
_cell.angle_gamma   90.00
#
_symmetry.space_group_name_H-M   'P 1'
#
loop_
_entity.id
_entity.type
_entity.pdbx_description
1 polymer ?
#
loop_
_entity_poly.entity_id
_entity_poly.type
_entity_poly.pdbx_seq_one_letter_code
_entity_poly.pdbx_strand_id
1 'polypeptide(L)'
;MKKNLLLLLCLFCLVNVCHAKAKDTFTVFQLNLWHGCTKVPNGDQGIIDVLDQMDADVVFLCEIRDGKQFIPHVIEELEKRGKHYYGETFDLAIGVLSKFKPDSWTKCCIVPGDEGRAMVKMVATIEGQPVSFYSCHLDYRHYQCYMPRGYNGTTGKKMDKPITDEEEVLKANRQSFRDETIRAFIQEVQSDIQQGRPIIMGGDFNEPSHLDWQAD
;
A
#
# COMPACT_ATOMS: atom_id res chain seq x y z
N MET A 1 -51.80 -15.64 -32.74
CA MET A 1 -51.57 -15.44 -31.31
C MET A 1 -50.34 -16.15 -30.74
N LYS A 2 -49.96 -17.36 -31.14
CA LYS A 2 -48.77 -18.08 -30.58
C LYS A 2 -47.40 -17.43 -30.95
N LYS A 3 -47.24 -16.80 -32.11
CA LYS A 3 -45.97 -16.16 -32.53
C LYS A 3 -45.65 -14.90 -31.73
N ASN A 4 -46.64 -14.11 -31.31
CA ASN A 4 -46.44 -12.89 -30.54
C ASN A 4 -46.13 -13.19 -29.06
N LEU A 5 -46.61 -14.34 -28.55
CA LEU A 5 -46.29 -14.77 -27.18
C LEU A 5 -44.81 -15.21 -27.04
N LEU A 6 -44.28 -15.86 -28.09
CA LEU A 6 -42.85 -16.27 -28.11
C LEU A 6 -41.89 -15.05 -28.19
N LEU A 7 -42.28 -14.03 -28.96
CA LEU A 7 -41.49 -12.77 -29.05
C LEU A 7 -41.50 -12.00 -27.73
N LEU A 8 -42.61 -11.99 -27.00
CA LEU A 8 -42.71 -11.37 -25.67
C LEU A 8 -41.86 -12.11 -24.63
N LEU A 9 -41.84 -13.46 -24.68
CA LEU A 9 -40.99 -14.25 -23.78
C LEU A 9 -39.50 -14.06 -24.05
N CYS A 10 -39.07 -13.95 -25.32
CA CYS A 10 -37.69 -13.64 -25.67
C CYS A 10 -37.29 -12.22 -25.26
N LEU A 11 -38.18 -11.23 -25.36
CA LEU A 11 -37.92 -9.87 -24.86
C LEU A 11 -37.80 -9.83 -23.31
N PHE A 12 -38.57 -10.64 -22.60
CA PHE A 12 -38.50 -10.73 -21.13
C PHE A 12 -37.23 -11.44 -20.64
N CYS A 13 -36.68 -12.39 -21.39
CA CYS A 13 -35.39 -13.03 -21.09
C CYS A 13 -34.19 -12.14 -21.37
N LEU A 14 -34.32 -11.15 -22.28
CA LEU A 14 -33.25 -10.20 -22.57
C LEU A 14 -33.13 -9.05 -21.54
N VAL A 15 -34.14 -8.85 -20.69
CA VAL A 15 -34.13 -7.78 -19.67
C VAL A 15 -33.59 -8.26 -18.31
N ASN A 16 -33.42 -9.57 -18.11
CA ASN A 16 -32.68 -10.10 -16.98
C ASN A 16 -31.15 -10.14 -17.28
N VAL A 17 -30.59 -9.05 -17.80
CA VAL A 17 -29.18 -8.77 -17.61
C VAL A 17 -29.01 -8.62 -16.11
N CYS A 18 -28.43 -9.65 -15.51
CA CYS A 18 -28.03 -9.64 -14.11
C CYS A 18 -27.15 -8.38 -13.94
N HIS A 19 -27.74 -7.28 -13.48
CA HIS A 19 -26.97 -6.19 -12.94
C HIS A 19 -26.36 -6.78 -11.68
N ALA A 20 -25.17 -7.38 -11.82
CA ALA A 20 -24.29 -7.55 -10.68
C ALA A 20 -24.24 -6.16 -10.06
N LYS A 21 -24.80 -6.01 -8.86
CA LYS A 21 -24.80 -4.74 -8.15
C LYS A 21 -23.34 -4.31 -8.10
N ALA A 22 -23.02 -3.19 -8.71
CA ALA A 22 -21.68 -2.65 -8.66
C ALA A 22 -21.24 -2.66 -7.19
N LYS A 23 -20.01 -3.10 -6.93
CA LYS A 23 -19.49 -3.14 -5.58
C LYS A 23 -19.19 -1.69 -5.19
N ASP A 24 -20.13 -1.03 -4.50
CA ASP A 24 -20.01 0.37 -4.07
C ASP A 24 -18.77 0.65 -3.20
N THR A 25 -18.05 -0.41 -2.78
CA THR A 25 -16.88 -0.34 -1.91
C THR A 25 -15.83 -1.35 -2.35
N PHE A 26 -14.58 -1.00 -2.16
CA PHE A 26 -13.45 -1.93 -2.27
C PHE A 26 -12.61 -1.90 -1.00
N THR A 27 -11.85 -2.96 -0.78
CA THR A 27 -11.04 -3.15 0.42
C THR A 27 -9.56 -2.91 0.11
N VAL A 28 -8.89 -2.20 1.00
CA VAL A 28 -7.44 -1.99 0.97
C VAL A 28 -6.83 -2.62 2.22
N PHE A 29 -5.77 -3.39 2.02
CA PHE A 29 -5.01 -4.02 3.09
C PHE A 29 -3.56 -3.56 3.03
N GLN A 30 -2.95 -3.27 4.18
CA GLN A 30 -1.54 -2.88 4.28
C GLN A 30 -0.82 -3.79 5.27
N LEU A 31 0.41 -4.22 4.91
CA LEU A 31 1.22 -5.05 5.77
C LEU A 31 2.72 -4.77 5.58
N ASN A 32 3.44 -4.56 6.69
CA ASN A 32 4.90 -4.63 6.73
C ASN A 32 5.31 -6.09 7.01
N LEU A 33 6.18 -6.65 6.15
CA LEU A 33 6.57 -8.06 6.16
C LEU A 33 7.75 -8.38 7.09
N TRP A 34 8.21 -7.40 7.84
CA TRP A 34 9.35 -7.54 8.74
C TRP A 34 10.52 -8.36 8.16
N HIS A 35 11.33 -7.67 7.33
CA HIS A 35 12.43 -8.28 6.58
C HIS A 35 12.00 -9.39 5.62
N GLY A 36 10.87 -9.23 4.91
CA GLY A 36 10.36 -10.21 3.96
C GLY A 36 10.01 -11.53 4.64
N CYS A 37 9.33 -11.45 5.79
CA CYS A 37 8.87 -12.60 6.58
C CYS A 37 10.00 -13.53 7.10
N THR A 38 11.28 -13.20 6.88
CA THR A 38 12.42 -14.09 7.26
C THR A 38 12.63 -14.17 8.77
N LYS A 39 11.96 -13.34 9.55
CA LYS A 39 12.02 -13.32 11.02
C LYS A 39 10.96 -14.20 11.69
N VAL A 40 10.08 -14.79 10.89
CA VAL A 40 8.98 -15.64 11.38
C VAL A 40 9.12 -17.04 10.79
N PRO A 41 9.04 -18.12 11.60
CA PRO A 41 9.01 -19.48 11.08
C PRO A 41 7.85 -19.66 10.08
N ASN A 42 8.12 -20.23 8.90
CA ASN A 42 7.16 -20.38 7.80
C ASN A 42 6.52 -19.06 7.35
N GLY A 43 7.25 -17.94 7.48
CA GLY A 43 6.72 -16.61 7.19
C GLY A 43 6.19 -16.46 5.77
N ASP A 44 6.84 -17.03 4.77
CA ASP A 44 6.38 -16.99 3.37
C ASP A 44 5.00 -17.62 3.21
N GLN A 45 4.78 -18.80 3.78
CA GLN A 45 3.47 -19.46 3.75
C GLN A 45 2.45 -18.66 4.57
N GLY A 46 2.86 -18.14 5.72
CA GLY A 46 2.00 -17.33 6.59
C GLY A 46 1.49 -16.08 5.91
N ILE A 47 2.31 -15.39 5.09
CA ILE A 47 1.86 -14.21 4.36
C ILE A 47 0.84 -14.56 3.27
N ILE A 48 1.06 -15.67 2.55
CA ILE A 48 0.12 -16.15 1.54
C ILE A 48 -1.22 -16.50 2.18
N ASP A 49 -1.21 -17.15 3.35
CA ASP A 49 -2.43 -17.49 4.10
C ASP A 49 -3.18 -16.22 4.58
N VAL A 50 -2.46 -15.21 5.05
CA VAL A 50 -3.04 -13.92 5.44
C VAL A 50 -3.67 -13.21 4.24
N LEU A 51 -2.95 -13.13 3.11
CA LEU A 51 -3.47 -12.50 1.89
C LEU A 51 -4.69 -13.24 1.34
N ASP A 52 -4.67 -14.56 1.40
CA ASP A 52 -5.81 -15.40 1.02
C ASP A 52 -7.03 -15.15 1.92
N GLN A 53 -6.82 -15.11 3.23
CA GLN A 53 -7.88 -14.87 4.20
C GLN A 53 -8.46 -13.46 4.11
N MET A 54 -7.61 -12.43 3.97
CA MET A 54 -8.03 -11.04 3.88
C MET A 54 -8.77 -10.75 2.58
N ASP A 55 -8.41 -11.40 1.49
CA ASP A 55 -9.03 -11.28 0.18
C ASP A 55 -9.28 -9.83 -0.28
N ALA A 56 -8.37 -8.94 0.09
CA ALA A 56 -8.48 -7.52 -0.19
C ALA A 56 -8.38 -7.23 -1.69
N ASP A 57 -9.04 -6.17 -2.14
CA ASP A 57 -9.03 -5.77 -3.55
C ASP A 57 -7.70 -5.11 -3.95
N VAL A 58 -7.08 -4.37 -3.01
CA VAL A 58 -5.74 -3.77 -3.17
C VAL A 58 -4.92 -4.04 -1.92
N VAL A 59 -3.65 -4.41 -2.09
CA VAL A 59 -2.73 -4.69 -0.98
C VAL A 59 -1.46 -3.85 -1.14
N PHE A 60 -1.06 -3.15 -0.09
CA PHE A 60 0.24 -2.49 0.03
C PHE A 60 1.16 -3.31 0.91
N LEU A 61 2.34 -3.65 0.40
CA LEU A 61 3.34 -4.45 1.11
C LEU A 61 4.60 -3.62 1.32
N CYS A 62 5.16 -3.70 2.53
CA CYS A 62 6.43 -3.10 2.90
C CYS A 62 7.42 -4.16 3.36
N GLU A 63 8.71 -3.83 3.29
CA GLU A 63 9.82 -4.73 3.62
C GLU A 63 9.85 -6.02 2.79
N ILE A 64 9.44 -5.94 1.55
CA ILE A 64 9.63 -7.03 0.59
C ILE A 64 11.14 -7.26 0.40
N ARG A 65 11.56 -8.52 0.39
CA ARG A 65 12.88 -8.93 -0.04
C ARG A 65 12.80 -9.59 -1.40
N ASP A 66 13.77 -9.28 -2.27
CA ASP A 66 13.81 -9.83 -3.62
C ASP A 66 12.45 -9.73 -4.34
N GLY A 67 11.98 -8.51 -4.51
CA GLY A 67 10.66 -8.23 -5.08
C GLY A 67 10.43 -8.87 -6.43
N LYS A 68 11.49 -9.05 -7.24
CA LYS A 68 11.43 -9.74 -8.54
C LYS A 68 10.97 -11.18 -8.44
N GLN A 69 11.30 -11.87 -7.36
CA GLN A 69 10.88 -13.24 -7.12
C GLN A 69 9.64 -13.30 -6.23
N PHE A 70 9.59 -12.47 -5.19
CA PHE A 70 8.53 -12.50 -4.18
C PHE A 70 7.14 -12.21 -4.75
N ILE A 71 6.97 -11.11 -5.50
CA ILE A 71 5.65 -10.73 -6.03
C ILE A 71 5.11 -11.77 -7.01
N PRO A 72 5.88 -12.26 -8.01
CA PRO A 72 5.40 -13.35 -8.87
C PRO A 72 5.07 -14.63 -8.11
N HIS A 73 5.87 -15.01 -7.11
CA HIS A 73 5.60 -16.17 -6.28
C HIS A 73 4.28 -16.03 -5.50
N VAL A 74 4.05 -14.90 -4.85
CA VAL A 74 2.79 -14.63 -4.12
C VAL A 74 1.59 -14.69 -5.06
N ILE A 75 1.69 -14.07 -6.24
CA ILE A 75 0.62 -14.10 -7.26
C ILE A 75 0.34 -15.55 -7.69
N GLU A 76 1.37 -16.34 -7.98
CA GLU A 76 1.22 -17.75 -8.38
C GLU A 76 0.51 -18.56 -7.29
N GLU A 77 0.89 -18.39 -6.02
CA GLU A 77 0.29 -19.11 -4.91
C GLU A 77 -1.17 -18.70 -4.66
N LEU A 78 -1.50 -17.41 -4.82
CA LEU A 78 -2.87 -16.94 -4.73
C LEU A 78 -3.73 -17.42 -5.90
N GLU A 79 -3.16 -17.49 -7.11
CA GLU A 79 -3.83 -18.06 -8.29
C GLU A 79 -4.20 -19.54 -8.09
N LYS A 80 -3.33 -20.36 -7.49
CA LYS A 80 -3.61 -21.75 -7.11
C LYS A 80 -4.81 -21.85 -6.14
N ARG A 81 -5.12 -20.77 -5.43
CA ARG A 81 -6.26 -20.66 -4.50
C ARG A 81 -7.48 -20.00 -5.15
N GLY A 82 -7.43 -19.74 -6.47
CA GLY A 82 -8.52 -19.12 -7.24
C GLY A 82 -8.62 -17.61 -7.07
N LYS A 83 -7.54 -16.94 -6.63
CA LYS A 83 -7.48 -15.49 -6.44
C LYS A 83 -6.51 -14.86 -7.41
N HIS A 84 -7.03 -14.02 -8.29
CA HIS A 84 -6.26 -13.39 -9.33
C HIS A 84 -5.81 -11.99 -8.92
N TYR A 85 -4.49 -11.73 -8.97
CA TYR A 85 -3.89 -10.44 -8.67
C TYR A 85 -2.90 -10.01 -9.76
N TYR A 86 -2.83 -8.71 -9.96
CA TYR A 86 -1.71 -8.01 -10.62
C TYR A 86 -0.78 -7.49 -9.54
N GLY A 87 0.52 -7.33 -9.84
CA GLY A 87 1.45 -6.79 -8.84
C GLY A 87 2.71 -6.18 -9.43
N GLU A 88 3.28 -5.18 -8.74
CA GLU A 88 4.51 -4.48 -9.13
C GLU A 88 5.29 -3.98 -7.91
N THR A 89 6.62 -3.92 -8.03
CA THR A 89 7.55 -3.44 -6.98
C THR A 89 8.64 -2.50 -7.50
N PHE A 90 8.98 -2.53 -8.79
CA PHE A 90 10.12 -1.81 -9.40
C PHE A 90 11.46 -2.07 -8.68
N ASP A 91 11.68 -3.28 -8.17
CA ASP A 91 12.86 -3.66 -7.37
C ASP A 91 12.99 -2.87 -6.05
N LEU A 92 11.93 -2.26 -5.58
CA LEU A 92 11.88 -1.64 -4.26
C LEU A 92 11.53 -2.68 -3.18
N ALA A 93 11.78 -2.31 -1.93
CA ALA A 93 11.33 -3.10 -0.77
C ALA A 93 9.83 -2.89 -0.45
N ILE A 94 9.06 -2.39 -1.41
CA ILE A 94 7.62 -2.17 -1.32
C ILE A 94 6.96 -2.69 -2.59
N GLY A 95 5.66 -2.97 -2.51
CA GLY A 95 4.88 -3.41 -3.66
C GLY A 95 3.39 -3.17 -3.49
N VAL A 96 2.69 -3.31 -4.60
CA VAL A 96 1.23 -3.29 -4.65
C VAL A 96 0.76 -4.56 -5.31
N LEU A 97 -0.26 -5.21 -4.70
CA LEU A 97 -1.07 -6.23 -5.37
C LEU A 97 -2.47 -5.66 -5.58
N SER A 98 -3.12 -6.03 -6.67
CA SER A 98 -4.46 -5.55 -7.01
C SER A 98 -5.27 -6.59 -7.78
N LYS A 99 -6.54 -6.76 -7.42
CA LYS A 99 -7.51 -7.49 -8.24
C LYS A 99 -7.98 -6.68 -9.43
N PHE A 100 -7.90 -5.34 -9.34
CA PHE A 100 -8.19 -4.46 -10.47
C PHE A 100 -7.05 -4.50 -11.47
N LYS A 101 -7.37 -4.61 -12.76
CA LYS A 101 -6.38 -4.50 -13.80
C LYS A 101 -5.78 -3.09 -13.80
N PRO A 102 -4.45 -2.95 -13.69
CA PRO A 102 -3.81 -1.65 -13.70
C PRO A 102 -3.90 -1.00 -15.09
N ASP A 103 -4.21 0.29 -15.13
CA ASP A 103 -4.06 1.13 -16.31
C ASP A 103 -2.60 1.55 -16.49
N SER A 104 -1.90 1.79 -15.37
CA SER A 104 -0.47 2.09 -15.35
C SER A 104 0.19 1.77 -14.01
N TRP A 105 1.51 1.55 -14.09
CA TRP A 105 2.43 1.46 -12.97
C TRP A 105 3.51 2.53 -13.10
N THR A 106 3.91 3.16 -12.00
CA THR A 106 4.96 4.19 -12.00
C THR A 106 5.77 4.11 -10.70
N LYS A 107 7.09 4.17 -10.83
CA LYS A 107 7.99 4.48 -9.72
C LYS A 107 8.08 6.00 -9.58
N CYS A 108 7.67 6.55 -8.45
CA CYS A 108 7.58 7.99 -8.23
C CYS A 108 8.13 8.40 -6.85
N CYS A 109 8.06 9.69 -6.53
CA CYS A 109 8.52 10.26 -5.26
C CYS A 109 9.97 9.90 -4.93
N ILE A 110 10.85 9.97 -5.96
CA ILE A 110 12.27 9.63 -5.83
C ILE A 110 12.99 10.82 -5.19
N VAL A 111 13.59 10.58 -4.01
CA VAL A 111 14.38 11.59 -3.28
C VAL A 111 15.86 11.28 -3.45
N PRO A 112 16.69 12.23 -3.92
CA PRO A 112 18.12 12.04 -4.01
C PRO A 112 18.77 11.69 -2.66
N GLY A 113 19.56 10.62 -2.62
CA GLY A 113 20.17 10.10 -1.39
C GLY A 113 19.28 9.13 -0.60
N ASP A 114 18.04 8.91 -1.04
CA ASP A 114 17.12 7.92 -0.45
C ASP A 114 16.25 7.23 -1.53
N GLU A 115 16.82 6.98 -2.70
CA GLU A 115 16.13 6.45 -3.89
C GLU A 115 15.45 5.11 -3.64
N GLY A 116 15.94 4.34 -2.66
CA GLY A 116 15.35 3.08 -2.22
C GLY A 116 14.00 3.23 -1.52
N ARG A 117 13.61 4.46 -1.16
CA ARG A 117 12.32 4.82 -0.53
C ARG A 117 11.33 5.46 -1.50
N ALA A 118 11.61 5.40 -2.79
CA ALA A 118 10.63 5.78 -3.81
C ALA A 118 9.32 5.02 -3.61
N MET A 119 8.22 5.58 -4.13
CA MET A 119 6.89 4.98 -4.03
C MET A 119 6.53 4.18 -5.29
N VAL A 120 5.67 3.19 -5.12
CA VAL A 120 4.98 2.51 -6.23
C VAL A 120 3.59 3.12 -6.37
N LYS A 121 3.34 3.73 -7.52
CA LYS A 121 2.02 4.24 -7.92
C LYS A 121 1.36 3.25 -8.88
N MET A 122 0.13 2.89 -8.61
CA MET A 122 -0.78 2.19 -9.51
C MET A 122 -1.95 3.11 -9.83
N VAL A 123 -2.34 3.17 -11.09
CA VAL A 123 -3.65 3.71 -11.49
C VAL A 123 -4.50 2.56 -11.98
N ALA A 124 -5.73 2.50 -11.52
CA ALA A 124 -6.71 1.52 -12.01
C ALA A 124 -8.09 2.20 -12.15
N THR A 125 -8.81 1.85 -13.22
CA THR A 125 -10.18 2.31 -13.42
C THR A 125 -11.14 1.38 -12.70
N ILE A 126 -11.84 1.90 -11.69
CA ILE A 126 -12.82 1.19 -10.88
C ILE A 126 -14.19 1.81 -11.18
N GLU A 127 -15.09 1.02 -11.75
CA GLU A 127 -16.46 1.46 -12.12
C GLU A 127 -16.48 2.73 -12.99
N GLY A 128 -15.51 2.84 -13.90
CA GLY A 128 -15.38 4.00 -14.79
C GLY A 128 -14.63 5.20 -14.19
N GLN A 129 -14.27 5.15 -12.91
CA GLN A 129 -13.50 6.18 -12.22
C GLN A 129 -12.04 5.75 -12.05
N PRO A 130 -11.06 6.45 -12.65
CA PRO A 130 -9.66 6.21 -12.36
C PRO A 130 -9.31 6.57 -10.92
N VAL A 131 -8.62 5.68 -10.23
CA VAL A 131 -8.16 5.84 -8.84
C VAL A 131 -6.65 5.65 -8.81
N SER A 132 -5.93 6.49 -8.07
CA SER A 132 -4.49 6.38 -7.85
C SER A 132 -4.19 5.77 -6.48
N PHE A 133 -3.38 4.73 -6.48
CA PHE A 133 -2.91 4.02 -5.29
C PHE A 133 -1.42 4.21 -5.16
N TYR A 134 -0.96 4.59 -3.96
CA TYR A 134 0.45 4.82 -3.67
C TYR A 134 0.88 3.95 -2.50
N SER A 135 1.83 3.05 -2.73
CA SER A 135 2.49 2.29 -1.67
C SER A 135 3.78 2.97 -1.27
N CYS A 136 4.01 3.12 0.03
CA CYS A 136 5.20 3.75 0.57
C CYS A 136 5.82 2.95 1.73
N HIS A 137 7.11 3.17 1.95
CA HIS A 137 7.81 2.78 3.17
C HIS A 137 8.84 3.86 3.45
N LEU A 138 8.50 4.81 4.32
CA LEU A 138 9.31 5.99 4.57
C LEU A 138 10.57 5.65 5.37
N ASP A 139 11.49 6.61 5.46
CA ASP A 139 12.77 6.43 6.12
C ASP A 139 12.59 6.04 7.60
N TYR A 140 13.10 4.87 7.98
CA TYR A 140 13.05 4.36 9.36
C TYR A 140 14.09 5.00 10.28
N ARG A 141 15.11 5.68 9.71
CA ARG A 141 16.16 6.34 10.48
C ARG A 141 15.58 7.53 11.22
N HIS A 142 16.20 7.86 12.33
CA HIS A 142 15.76 8.99 13.15
C HIS A 142 14.29 8.87 13.63
N TYR A 143 13.88 7.64 14.01
CA TYR A 143 12.57 7.40 14.64
C TYR A 143 12.62 7.84 16.11
N GLN A 144 12.53 9.15 16.35
CA GLN A 144 12.96 9.77 17.61
C GLN A 144 11.95 9.65 18.75
N CYS A 145 10.76 9.09 18.54
CA CYS A 145 9.88 8.68 19.64
C CYS A 145 10.54 7.65 20.59
N TYR A 146 11.68 7.07 20.17
CA TYR A 146 12.49 6.20 21.04
C TYR A 146 13.33 6.98 22.05
N MET A 147 13.73 8.23 21.76
CA MET A 147 14.61 9.01 22.64
C MET A 147 14.05 9.23 24.04
N PRO A 148 12.77 9.62 24.23
CA PRO A 148 12.17 9.74 25.55
C PRO A 148 12.09 8.42 26.31
N ARG A 149 12.15 7.29 25.61
CA ARG A 149 12.18 5.94 26.19
C ARG A 149 13.58 5.40 26.46
N GLY A 150 14.61 6.22 26.19
CA GLY A 150 16.01 5.87 26.40
C GLY A 150 16.65 5.00 25.31
N TYR A 151 16.13 5.07 24.06
CA TYR A 151 16.68 4.34 22.93
C TYR A 151 17.04 5.30 21.78
N ASN A 152 18.11 4.99 21.06
CA ASN A 152 18.50 5.72 19.88
C ASN A 152 17.54 5.42 18.72
N GLY A 153 16.98 6.48 18.11
CA GLY A 153 15.94 6.37 17.09
C GLY A 153 16.38 5.74 15.76
N THR A 154 17.68 5.63 15.51
CA THR A 154 18.20 5.00 14.28
C THR A 154 18.70 3.58 14.51
N THR A 155 19.38 3.34 15.63
CA THR A 155 20.02 2.05 15.91
C THR A 155 19.19 1.14 16.81
N GLY A 156 18.18 1.67 17.49
CA GLY A 156 17.40 0.97 18.51
C GLY A 156 18.20 0.61 19.77
N LYS A 157 19.46 1.07 19.89
CA LYS A 157 20.31 0.75 21.03
C LYS A 157 19.91 1.60 22.24
N LYS A 158 20.01 0.99 23.43
CA LYS A 158 19.81 1.70 24.69
C LYS A 158 20.84 2.82 24.83
N MET A 159 20.39 3.98 25.28
CA MET A 159 21.21 5.15 25.62
C MET A 159 21.48 5.19 27.14
N ASP A 160 22.47 5.96 27.55
CA ASP A 160 22.82 6.13 28.97
C ASP A 160 21.68 6.78 29.77
N LYS A 161 20.96 7.71 29.14
CA LYS A 161 19.79 8.38 29.71
C LYS A 161 18.75 8.70 28.62
N PRO A 162 17.46 8.76 28.97
CA PRO A 162 16.44 9.27 28.06
C PRO A 162 16.69 10.75 27.73
N ILE A 163 16.25 11.15 26.53
CA ILE A 163 16.19 12.54 26.10
C ILE A 163 14.72 12.90 25.96
N THR A 164 14.25 13.82 26.80
CA THR A 164 12.84 14.22 26.89
C THR A 164 12.62 15.68 26.51
N ASP A 165 13.67 16.40 26.13
CA ASP A 165 13.54 17.75 25.59
C ASP A 165 12.88 17.68 24.21
N GLU A 166 11.72 18.31 24.09
CA GLU A 166 10.89 18.25 22.87
C GLU A 166 11.62 18.83 21.66
N GLU A 167 12.30 19.96 21.83
CA GLU A 167 13.00 20.61 20.73
C GLU A 167 14.14 19.73 20.20
N GLU A 168 14.89 19.09 21.12
CA GLU A 168 15.97 18.17 20.75
C GLU A 168 15.42 16.95 20.02
N VAL A 169 14.32 16.33 20.52
CA VAL A 169 13.67 15.19 19.90
C VAL A 169 13.16 15.53 18.50
N LEU A 170 12.43 16.63 18.34
CA LEU A 170 11.89 17.07 17.05
C LEU A 170 12.99 17.45 16.06
N LYS A 171 14.05 18.11 16.53
CA LYS A 171 15.22 18.44 15.69
C LYS A 171 15.90 17.17 15.17
N ALA A 172 16.06 16.16 16.00
CA ALA A 172 16.64 14.89 15.59
C ALA A 172 15.73 14.13 14.63
N ASN A 173 14.40 14.16 14.84
CA ASN A 173 13.41 13.53 13.98
C ASN A 173 13.45 14.08 12.53
N ARG A 174 13.63 15.39 12.38
CA ARG A 174 13.74 16.08 11.07
C ARG A 174 15.01 15.76 10.29
N GLN A 175 15.91 14.93 10.81
CA GLN A 175 17.12 14.49 10.09
C GLN A 175 16.83 13.31 9.14
N SER A 176 15.64 12.74 9.20
CA SER A 176 15.18 11.71 8.25
C SER A 176 14.80 12.32 6.91
N PHE A 177 14.70 11.47 5.89
CA PHE A 177 14.17 11.86 4.58
C PHE A 177 12.64 11.80 4.49
N ARG A 178 11.92 11.58 5.59
CA ARG A 178 10.45 11.48 5.58
C ARG A 178 9.80 12.74 5.03
N ASP A 179 10.27 13.91 5.48
CA ASP A 179 9.74 15.20 5.03
C ASP A 179 9.94 15.42 3.52
N GLU A 180 11.12 15.08 3.00
CA GLU A 180 11.44 15.21 1.57
C GLU A 180 10.57 14.28 0.73
N THR A 181 10.37 13.05 1.20
CA THR A 181 9.52 12.07 0.50
C THR A 181 8.05 12.52 0.47
N ILE A 182 7.54 13.06 1.58
CA ILE A 182 6.16 13.59 1.62
C ILE A 182 6.02 14.83 0.76
N ARG A 183 7.03 15.73 0.71
CA ARG A 183 7.01 16.87 -0.22
C ARG A 183 6.97 16.40 -1.68
N ALA A 184 7.78 15.39 -2.03
CA ALA A 184 7.76 14.80 -3.37
C ALA A 184 6.39 14.18 -3.68
N PHE A 185 5.76 13.49 -2.72
CA PHE A 185 4.40 12.97 -2.86
C PHE A 185 3.38 14.09 -3.08
N ILE A 186 3.41 15.16 -2.29
CA ILE A 186 2.50 16.31 -2.45
C ILE A 186 2.63 16.91 -3.86
N GLN A 187 3.82 16.96 -4.43
CA GLN A 187 4.04 17.43 -5.81
C GLN A 187 3.50 16.44 -6.83
N GLU A 188 3.76 15.15 -6.65
CA GLU A 188 3.30 14.07 -7.55
C GLU A 188 1.76 14.04 -7.66
N VAL A 189 1.05 14.15 -6.55
CA VAL A 189 -0.42 14.04 -6.55
C VAL A 189 -1.14 15.25 -7.15
N GLN A 190 -0.46 16.36 -7.42
CA GLN A 190 -1.11 17.54 -7.99
C GLN A 190 -1.81 17.25 -9.32
N SER A 191 -1.21 16.41 -10.16
CA SER A 191 -1.82 16.01 -11.42
C SER A 191 -3.06 15.15 -11.24
N ASP A 192 -3.07 14.28 -10.23
CA ASP A 192 -4.23 13.46 -9.90
C ASP A 192 -5.38 14.31 -9.35
N ILE A 193 -5.07 15.28 -8.48
CA ILE A 193 -6.04 16.22 -7.94
C ILE A 193 -6.68 17.06 -9.05
N GLN A 194 -5.87 17.59 -9.98
CA GLN A 194 -6.35 18.38 -11.11
C GLN A 194 -7.28 17.60 -12.04
N GLN A 195 -7.05 16.27 -12.14
CA GLN A 195 -7.89 15.36 -12.92
C GLN A 195 -9.13 14.86 -12.15
N GLY A 196 -9.32 15.29 -10.89
CA GLY A 196 -10.41 14.81 -10.02
C GLY A 196 -10.28 13.33 -9.66
N ARG A 197 -9.05 12.78 -9.69
CA ARG A 197 -8.78 11.38 -9.41
C ARG A 197 -8.66 11.15 -7.90
N PRO A 198 -9.44 10.26 -7.31
CA PRO A 198 -9.25 9.83 -5.92
C PRO A 198 -7.84 9.26 -5.69
N ILE A 199 -7.27 9.57 -4.54
CA ILE A 199 -5.92 9.16 -4.15
C ILE A 199 -6.00 8.35 -2.87
N ILE A 200 -5.38 7.18 -2.88
CA ILE A 200 -5.23 6.32 -1.71
C ILE A 200 -3.74 6.04 -1.52
N MET A 201 -3.20 6.47 -0.39
CA MET A 201 -1.82 6.21 0.02
C MET A 201 -1.82 5.30 1.24
N GLY A 202 -0.99 4.29 1.22
CA GLY A 202 -0.80 3.38 2.35
C GLY A 202 0.62 2.84 2.40
N GLY A 203 1.02 2.39 3.58
CA GLY A 203 2.35 1.86 3.80
C GLY A 203 2.83 2.06 5.24
N ASP A 204 4.13 1.89 5.46
CA ASP A 204 4.77 2.17 6.73
C ASP A 204 5.43 3.56 6.68
N PHE A 205 4.85 4.49 7.41
CA PHE A 205 5.34 5.88 7.45
C PHE A 205 6.58 6.04 8.31
N ASN A 206 6.90 5.07 9.16
CA ASN A 206 8.01 5.18 10.12
C ASN A 206 7.95 6.49 10.94
N GLU A 207 6.74 6.97 11.21
CA GLU A 207 6.45 8.17 11.97
C GLU A 207 5.23 7.90 12.86
N PRO A 208 5.26 8.26 14.15
CA PRO A 208 4.07 8.19 14.99
C PRO A 208 2.98 9.12 14.47
N SER A 209 1.73 8.75 14.69
CA SER A 209 0.61 9.65 14.44
C SER A 209 0.74 10.90 15.34
N HIS A 210 0.26 12.05 14.86
CA HIS A 210 0.16 13.25 15.70
C HIS A 210 -0.66 13.00 16.99
N LEU A 211 -1.54 12.00 16.96
CA LEU A 211 -2.30 11.59 18.15
C LEU A 211 -1.43 10.89 19.21
N ASP A 212 -0.33 10.25 18.79
CA ASP A 212 0.59 9.58 19.72
C ASP A 212 1.46 10.58 20.51
N TRP A 213 1.46 11.86 20.13
CA TRP A 213 2.18 12.94 20.79
C TRP A 213 1.31 13.83 21.66
N GLN A 214 0.03 13.55 21.77
CA GLN A 214 -0.87 14.31 22.64
C GLN A 214 -0.83 13.76 24.07
N ALA A 215 -0.95 14.66 25.03
CA ALA A 215 -1.20 14.26 26.41
C ALA A 215 -2.61 13.66 26.53
N ASP A 216 -2.74 12.60 27.31
CA ASP A 216 -4.02 11.97 27.64
C ASP A 216 -4.95 12.91 28.44
#